data_27238b2b1321c34b12327c390be9e540
#
_entry.id   27238b2b1321c34b12327c390be9e540
#
_cell.length_a   1.000
_cell.length_b   1.000
_cell.length_c   1.000
_cell.angle_alpha   90.00
_cell.angle_beta   90.00
_cell.angle_gamma   90.00
#
_symmetry.space_group_name_H-M   'P 1'
#
loop_
_entity.id
_entity.type
_entity.pdbx_description
1 polymer ?
#
loop_
_entity_poly.entity_id
_entity_poly.type
_entity_poly.pdbx_seq_one_letter_code
_entity_poly.pdbx_strand_id
1 'polypeptide(L)'
;HGTGKVLSEETIALQARKKVMQLASESRAPALLVEANPAVAALLIGPGGGKMRLLEQRAGKKLIIKGNEDLHVEEVRLIEIFDRREIAELAAPVKAGQVLKVTIEGIHTVNLDDGIARVDGFVLDIPGGAAYLGQEVPVEITRVYRTYARARIVDDA
;
A
#
# COMPACT_ATOMS: atom_id res chain seq x y z
N HIS A 1 -4.43 25.14 21.01
CA HIS A 1 -3.32 25.96 21.32
C HIS A 1 -3.58 27.43 21.33
N GLY A 2 -3.50 28.08 22.46
CA GLY A 2 -3.67 29.49 22.60
C GLY A 2 -2.67 30.33 21.81
N THR A 3 -1.59 29.69 21.36
CA THR A 3 -0.57 30.34 20.57
C THR A 3 -0.73 30.15 19.07
N GLY A 4 -1.74 29.38 18.67
CA GLY A 4 -1.94 29.05 17.27
C GLY A 4 -0.90 28.15 16.65
N LYS A 5 -0.02 27.55 17.44
CA LYS A 5 1.00 26.63 16.93
C LYS A 5 0.39 25.34 16.48
N VAL A 6 0.86 24.85 15.32
CA VAL A 6 0.50 23.55 14.79
C VAL A 6 1.57 22.55 15.23
N LEU A 7 1.16 21.34 15.60
CA LEU A 7 2.10 20.29 15.94
C LEU A 7 2.90 19.88 14.70
N SER A 8 4.17 19.55 14.87
CA SER A 8 5.01 19.11 13.78
C SER A 8 4.58 17.73 13.29
N GLU A 9 4.90 17.45 12.05
CA GLU A 9 4.62 16.13 11.44
C GLU A 9 5.28 15.01 12.23
N GLU A 10 6.51 15.24 12.72
CA GLU A 10 7.22 14.26 13.53
C GLU A 10 6.51 13.99 14.85
N THR A 11 5.96 15.03 15.48
CA THR A 11 5.21 14.87 16.73
C THR A 11 3.93 14.09 16.48
N ILE A 12 3.23 14.40 15.40
CA ILE A 12 2.01 13.67 15.03
C ILE A 12 2.33 12.20 14.75
N ALA A 13 3.41 11.92 14.03
CA ALA A 13 3.83 10.55 13.76
C ALA A 13 4.16 9.80 15.06
N LEU A 14 4.82 10.45 16.00
CA LEU A 14 5.13 9.84 17.29
C LEU A 14 3.85 9.53 18.08
N GLN A 15 2.91 10.46 18.11
CA GLN A 15 1.62 10.24 18.76
C GLN A 15 0.83 9.11 18.10
N ALA A 16 0.89 9.03 16.77
CA ALA A 16 0.21 7.97 16.02
C ALA A 16 0.79 6.60 16.37
N ARG A 17 2.11 6.48 16.50
CA ARG A 17 2.74 5.21 16.92
C ARG A 17 2.24 4.75 18.28
N LYS A 18 2.12 5.69 19.22
CA LYS A 18 1.60 5.37 20.55
C LYS A 18 0.16 4.89 20.50
N LYS A 19 -0.67 5.55 19.69
CA LYS A 19 -2.08 5.15 19.50
C LYS A 19 -2.19 3.78 18.84
N VAL A 20 -1.33 3.49 17.86
CA VAL A 20 -1.29 2.16 17.22
C VAL A 20 -0.98 1.09 18.25
N MET A 21 0.03 1.31 19.08
CA MET A 21 0.41 0.34 20.11
C MET A 21 -0.70 0.13 21.12
N GLN A 22 -1.37 1.19 21.53
CA GLN A 22 -2.49 1.10 22.45
C GLN A 22 -3.64 0.31 21.84
N LEU A 23 -4.05 0.65 20.62
CA LEU A 23 -5.13 -0.06 19.95
C LEU A 23 -4.76 -1.52 19.70
N ALA A 24 -3.52 -1.79 19.31
CA ALA A 24 -3.05 -3.15 19.07
C ALA A 24 -3.17 -4.03 20.31
N SER A 25 -2.92 -3.45 21.50
CA SER A 25 -3.01 -4.19 22.75
C SER A 25 -4.46 -4.52 23.15
N GLU A 26 -5.41 -3.74 22.64
CA GLU A 26 -6.84 -3.89 22.99
C GLU A 26 -7.64 -4.62 21.92
N SER A 27 -7.16 -4.60 20.68
CA SER A 27 -7.90 -5.11 19.53
C SER A 27 -7.58 -6.57 19.25
N ARG A 28 -8.60 -7.30 18.78
CA ARG A 28 -8.45 -8.68 18.30
C ARG A 28 -8.29 -8.74 16.78
N ALA A 29 -8.31 -7.59 16.10
CA ALA A 29 -8.17 -7.57 14.67
C ALA A 29 -6.77 -8.03 14.25
N PRO A 30 -6.64 -8.82 13.18
CA PRO A 30 -5.34 -9.26 12.69
C PRO A 30 -4.55 -8.14 12.01
N ALA A 31 -5.21 -7.05 11.62
CA ALA A 31 -4.55 -5.92 10.98
C ALA A 31 -5.19 -4.61 11.39
N LEU A 32 -4.39 -3.54 11.34
CA LEU A 32 -4.84 -2.17 11.56
C LEU A 32 -4.48 -1.34 10.34
N LEU A 33 -5.45 -0.56 9.86
CA LEU A 33 -5.22 0.43 8.81
C LEU A 33 -4.99 1.78 9.49
N VAL A 34 -3.90 2.43 9.11
CA VAL A 34 -3.57 3.78 9.58
C VAL A 34 -3.66 4.71 8.38
N GLU A 35 -4.60 5.64 8.41
CA GLU A 35 -4.70 6.69 7.40
C GLU A 35 -4.20 8.00 7.99
N ALA A 36 -3.33 8.67 7.27
CA ALA A 36 -2.73 9.92 7.72
C ALA A 36 -2.43 10.81 6.52
N ASN A 37 -2.21 12.08 6.78
CA ASN A 37 -1.67 12.97 5.76
C ASN A 37 -0.40 12.33 5.16
N PRO A 38 -0.14 12.47 3.84
CA PRO A 38 1.00 11.81 3.20
C PRO A 38 2.34 12.06 3.88
N ALA A 39 2.59 13.26 4.39
CA ALA A 39 3.85 13.56 5.08
C ALA A 39 3.99 12.77 6.38
N VAL A 40 2.90 12.66 7.14
CA VAL A 40 2.87 11.87 8.38
C VAL A 40 2.99 10.38 8.06
N ALA A 41 2.28 9.92 7.03
CA ALA A 41 2.36 8.52 6.59
C ALA A 41 3.79 8.14 6.20
N ALA A 42 4.49 9.01 5.49
CA ALA A 42 5.88 8.77 5.10
C ALA A 42 6.79 8.61 6.33
N LEU A 43 6.57 9.40 7.35
CA LEU A 43 7.33 9.31 8.60
C LEU A 43 7.04 8.01 9.35
N LEU A 44 5.78 7.57 9.33
CA LEU A 44 5.39 6.31 9.97
C LEU A 44 6.01 5.11 9.25
N ILE A 45 6.08 5.15 7.94
CA ILE A 45 6.65 4.08 7.13
C ILE A 45 8.18 4.03 7.30
N GLY A 46 8.81 5.19 7.26
CA GLY A 46 10.26 5.33 7.36
C GLY A 46 11.00 4.86 6.11
N PRO A 47 12.31 5.16 6.02
CA PRO A 47 13.13 4.76 4.88
C PRO A 47 13.08 3.24 4.67
N GLY A 48 12.74 2.83 3.43
CA GLY A 48 12.65 1.40 3.10
C GLY A 48 11.60 0.62 3.89
N GLY A 49 10.67 1.32 4.54
CA GLY A 49 9.63 0.68 5.34
C GLY A 49 10.11 0.21 6.72
N GLY A 50 11.31 0.61 7.13
CA GLY A 50 11.93 0.10 8.35
C GLY A 50 11.18 0.41 9.63
N LYS A 51 10.64 1.63 9.75
CA LYS A 51 9.89 2.02 10.95
C LYS A 51 8.55 1.29 11.04
N MET A 52 7.89 1.12 9.90
CA MET A 52 6.63 0.37 9.85
C MET A 52 6.84 -1.08 10.27
N ARG A 53 7.88 -1.74 9.74
CA ARG A 53 8.17 -3.13 10.11
C ARG A 53 8.46 -3.29 11.59
N LEU A 54 9.21 -2.35 12.18
CA LEU A 54 9.49 -2.39 13.61
C LEU A 54 8.22 -2.22 14.42
N LEU A 55 7.33 -1.31 14.00
CA LEU A 55 6.06 -1.09 14.67
C LEU A 55 5.16 -2.34 14.55
N GLU A 56 5.13 -2.98 13.39
CA GLU A 56 4.40 -4.25 13.20
C GLU A 56 4.89 -5.32 14.16
N GLN A 57 6.21 -5.46 14.31
CA GLN A 57 6.77 -6.45 15.23
C GLN A 57 6.35 -6.20 16.65
N ARG A 58 6.38 -4.95 17.07
CA ARG A 58 6.00 -4.57 18.44
C ARG A 58 4.51 -4.71 18.68
N ALA A 59 3.71 -4.36 17.68
CA ALA A 59 2.24 -4.45 17.78
C ALA A 59 1.75 -5.89 17.69
N GLY A 60 2.52 -6.77 17.05
CA GLY A 60 2.10 -8.15 16.81
C GLY A 60 0.95 -8.27 15.82
N LYS A 61 0.81 -7.28 14.93
CA LYS A 61 -0.28 -7.21 13.96
C LYS A 61 0.24 -6.70 12.63
N LYS A 62 -0.46 -7.03 11.55
CA LYS A 62 -0.21 -6.42 10.24
C LYS A 62 -0.62 -4.95 10.31
N LEU A 63 0.25 -4.07 9.85
CA LEU A 63 -0.05 -2.65 9.72
C LEU A 63 -0.09 -2.26 8.27
N ILE A 64 -1.11 -1.50 7.90
CA ILE A 64 -1.26 -0.95 6.56
C ILE A 64 -1.32 0.56 6.74
N ILE A 65 -0.35 1.28 6.20
CA ILE A 65 -0.27 2.73 6.34
C ILE A 65 -0.54 3.36 4.99
N LYS A 66 -1.57 4.19 4.92
CA LYS A 66 -1.97 4.88 3.69
C LYS A 66 -1.95 6.38 3.89
N GLY A 67 -1.34 7.08 2.94
CA GLY A 67 -1.44 8.54 2.86
C GLY A 67 -2.78 8.93 2.28
N ASN A 68 -3.40 9.94 2.87
CA ASN A 68 -4.67 10.49 2.41
C ASN A 68 -4.56 12.01 2.38
N GLU A 69 -4.54 12.57 1.17
CA GLU A 69 -4.37 14.01 0.98
C GLU A 69 -5.52 14.85 1.53
N ASP A 70 -6.68 14.24 1.73
CA ASP A 70 -7.84 14.93 2.29
C ASP A 70 -7.75 15.12 3.80
N LEU A 71 -6.82 14.42 4.45
CA LEU A 71 -6.63 14.55 5.88
C LEU A 71 -5.70 15.70 6.24
N HIS A 72 -6.10 16.49 7.23
CA HIS A 72 -5.22 17.48 7.84
C HIS A 72 -4.04 16.77 8.51
N VAL A 73 -2.91 17.44 8.63
CA VAL A 73 -1.70 16.86 9.23
C VAL A 73 -1.97 16.25 10.62
N GLU A 74 -2.84 16.86 11.42
CA GLU A 74 -3.13 16.37 12.75
C GLU A 74 -4.19 15.27 12.79
N GLU A 75 -4.82 14.96 11.67
CA GLU A 75 -5.82 13.89 11.60
C GLU A 75 -5.14 12.56 11.29
N VAL A 76 -5.33 11.60 12.16
CA VAL A 76 -4.87 10.23 11.96
C VAL A 76 -6.04 9.32 12.26
N ARG A 77 -6.35 8.41 11.33
CA ARG A 77 -7.44 7.46 11.50
C ARG A 77 -6.87 6.07 11.69
N LEU A 78 -7.36 5.37 12.71
CA LEU A 78 -6.99 4.00 12.99
C LEU A 78 -8.22 3.14 12.80
N ILE A 79 -8.14 2.15 11.92
CA ILE A 79 -9.28 1.30 11.56
C ILE A 79 -8.88 -0.16 11.74
N GLU A 80 -9.71 -0.91 12.47
CA GLU A 80 -9.50 -2.35 12.65
C GLU A 80 -9.99 -3.09 11.43
N ILE A 81 -9.16 -3.98 10.88
CA ILE A 81 -9.51 -4.78 9.71
C ILE A 81 -9.48 -6.25 10.09
N PHE A 82 -10.62 -6.91 9.99
CA PHE A 82 -10.78 -8.31 10.37
C PHE A 82 -10.78 -9.27 9.19
N ASP A 83 -11.24 -8.84 8.02
CA ASP A 83 -11.37 -9.68 6.84
C ASP A 83 -10.03 -9.84 6.14
N ARG A 84 -9.58 -11.09 5.99
CA ARG A 84 -8.29 -11.39 5.35
C ARG A 84 -8.22 -10.91 3.91
N ARG A 85 -9.33 -10.98 3.18
CA ARG A 85 -9.37 -10.49 1.79
C ARG A 85 -9.17 -8.98 1.75
N GLU A 86 -9.85 -8.26 2.64
CA GLU A 86 -9.70 -6.81 2.74
C GLU A 86 -8.28 -6.43 3.13
N ILE A 87 -7.66 -7.17 4.06
CA ILE A 87 -6.27 -6.93 4.44
C ILE A 87 -5.35 -7.07 3.23
N ALA A 88 -5.51 -8.13 2.44
CA ALA A 88 -4.68 -8.36 1.26
C ALA A 88 -4.86 -7.25 0.21
N GLU A 89 -6.09 -6.82 -0.03
CA GLU A 89 -6.38 -5.75 -0.98
C GLU A 89 -5.78 -4.42 -0.53
N LEU A 90 -5.91 -4.08 0.74
CA LEU A 90 -5.37 -2.84 1.27
C LEU A 90 -3.85 -2.83 1.32
N ALA A 91 -3.23 -3.98 1.57
CA ALA A 91 -1.78 -4.09 1.65
C ALA A 91 -1.10 -4.06 0.28
N ALA A 92 -1.83 -4.36 -0.79
CA ALA A 92 -1.26 -4.36 -2.14
C ALA A 92 -0.91 -2.93 -2.58
N PRO A 93 0.20 -2.76 -3.33
CA PRO A 93 0.59 -1.43 -3.82
C PRO A 93 -0.25 -0.93 -4.98
N VAL A 94 -1.21 -1.74 -5.44
CA VAL A 94 -2.09 -1.41 -6.56
C VAL A 94 -3.54 -1.67 -6.20
N LYS A 95 -4.47 -1.03 -6.91
CA LYS A 95 -5.92 -1.19 -6.72
C LYS A 95 -6.58 -1.56 -8.03
N ALA A 96 -7.64 -2.36 -7.97
CA ALA A 96 -8.48 -2.63 -9.14
C ALA A 96 -9.01 -1.31 -9.73
N GLY A 97 -8.95 -1.19 -11.04
CA GLY A 97 -9.33 0.04 -11.75
C GLY A 97 -8.21 1.05 -11.93
N GLN A 98 -7.09 0.89 -11.24
CA GLN A 98 -5.96 1.79 -11.37
C GLN A 98 -5.29 1.61 -12.75
N VAL A 99 -4.93 2.73 -13.39
CA VAL A 99 -4.18 2.74 -14.64
C VAL A 99 -2.78 3.25 -14.35
N LEU A 100 -1.77 2.49 -14.78
CA LEU A 100 -0.37 2.87 -14.59
C LEU A 100 0.47 2.32 -15.73
N LYS A 101 1.68 2.87 -15.89
CA LYS A 101 2.64 2.36 -16.86
C LYS A 101 3.60 1.43 -16.17
N VAL A 102 3.82 0.27 -16.75
CA VAL A 102 4.74 -0.74 -16.21
C VAL A 102 5.63 -1.28 -17.33
N THR A 103 6.82 -1.73 -16.96
CA THR A 103 7.73 -2.39 -17.89
C THR A 103 7.54 -3.88 -17.80
N ILE A 104 7.34 -4.52 -18.96
CA ILE A 104 7.24 -5.98 -19.01
C ILE A 104 8.64 -6.56 -18.83
N GLU A 105 8.88 -7.15 -17.65
CA GLU A 105 10.21 -7.64 -17.25
C GLU A 105 10.46 -9.09 -17.63
N GLY A 106 9.40 -9.86 -17.82
CA GLY A 106 9.53 -11.29 -18.08
C GLY A 106 8.27 -11.86 -18.68
N ILE A 107 8.31 -13.16 -18.92
CA ILE A 107 7.22 -13.93 -19.49
C ILE A 107 6.79 -14.97 -18.46
N HIS A 108 5.46 -15.15 -18.32
CA HIS A 108 4.91 -16.13 -17.39
C HIS A 108 5.42 -17.53 -17.74
N THR A 109 5.73 -18.31 -16.72
CA THR A 109 6.35 -19.65 -16.94
C THR A 109 5.37 -20.70 -17.46
N VAL A 110 4.09 -20.50 -17.24
CA VAL A 110 3.03 -21.42 -17.69
C VAL A 110 2.28 -20.85 -18.89
N ASN A 111 1.78 -19.63 -18.76
CA ASN A 111 1.07 -18.93 -19.83
C ASN A 111 2.06 -18.06 -20.62
N LEU A 112 2.65 -18.64 -21.64
CA LEU A 112 3.76 -18.02 -22.37
C LEU A 112 3.37 -16.74 -23.15
N ASP A 113 2.06 -16.48 -23.28
CA ASP A 113 1.57 -15.23 -23.88
C ASP A 113 1.48 -14.09 -22.86
N ASP A 114 1.53 -14.42 -21.57
CA ASP A 114 1.38 -13.44 -20.50
C ASP A 114 2.72 -12.81 -20.14
N GLY A 115 2.70 -11.48 -19.96
CA GLY A 115 3.86 -10.75 -19.45
C GLY A 115 3.82 -10.64 -17.94
N ILE A 116 5.01 -10.43 -17.37
CA ILE A 116 5.19 -10.21 -15.94
C ILE A 116 5.80 -8.84 -15.74
N ALA A 117 5.23 -8.07 -14.84
CA ALA A 117 5.78 -6.80 -14.40
C ALA A 117 5.75 -6.76 -12.87
N ARG A 118 6.42 -5.78 -12.28
CA ARG A 118 6.41 -5.60 -10.83
C ARG A 118 6.19 -4.14 -10.47
N VAL A 119 5.41 -3.95 -9.42
CA VAL A 119 5.21 -2.63 -8.81
C VAL A 119 5.57 -2.80 -7.33
N ASP A 120 6.64 -2.14 -6.89
CA ASP A 120 7.16 -2.28 -5.52
C ASP A 120 7.34 -3.74 -5.10
N GLY A 121 7.83 -4.57 -6.03
CA GLY A 121 8.02 -5.99 -5.79
C GLY A 121 6.77 -6.86 -5.94
N PHE A 122 5.60 -6.24 -6.07
CA PHE A 122 4.34 -6.96 -6.24
C PHE A 122 4.16 -7.36 -7.71
N VAL A 123 3.88 -8.63 -7.96
CA VAL A 123 3.83 -9.18 -9.31
C VAL A 123 2.51 -8.86 -10.01
N LEU A 124 2.62 -8.40 -11.25
CA LEU A 124 1.47 -8.22 -12.13
C LEU A 124 1.52 -9.24 -13.25
N ASP A 125 0.43 -9.97 -13.43
CA ASP A 125 0.24 -10.90 -14.54
C ASP A 125 -0.58 -10.17 -15.62
N ILE A 126 0.02 -10.03 -16.81
CA ILE A 126 -0.55 -9.21 -17.87
C ILE A 126 -0.82 -10.09 -19.10
N PRO A 127 -2.07 -10.52 -19.31
CA PRO A 127 -2.42 -11.30 -20.49
C PRO A 127 -2.02 -10.59 -21.78
N GLY A 128 -1.35 -11.33 -22.68
CA GLY A 128 -0.86 -10.78 -23.94
C GLY A 128 0.39 -9.92 -23.80
N GLY A 129 0.91 -9.75 -22.58
CA GLY A 129 2.04 -8.87 -22.34
C GLY A 129 3.37 -9.38 -22.84
N ALA A 130 3.50 -10.70 -23.10
CA ALA A 130 4.76 -11.27 -23.57
C ALA A 130 5.24 -10.62 -24.87
N ALA A 131 4.33 -10.18 -25.72
CA ALA A 131 4.66 -9.50 -26.99
C ALA A 131 5.38 -8.16 -26.77
N TYR A 132 5.29 -7.60 -25.57
CA TYR A 132 5.86 -6.30 -25.23
C TYR A 132 7.05 -6.41 -24.28
N LEU A 133 7.68 -7.57 -24.22
CA LEU A 133 8.84 -7.80 -23.34
C LEU A 133 9.89 -6.69 -23.52
N GLY A 134 10.30 -6.10 -22.40
CA GLY A 134 11.27 -5.00 -22.37
C GLY A 134 10.68 -3.64 -22.61
N GLN A 135 9.39 -3.54 -22.92
CA GLN A 135 8.72 -2.27 -23.19
C GLN A 135 7.90 -1.80 -22.01
N GLU A 136 7.73 -0.48 -21.92
CA GLU A 136 6.80 0.13 -20.96
C GLU A 136 5.43 0.24 -21.64
N VAL A 137 4.41 -0.27 -20.98
CA VAL A 137 3.04 -0.26 -21.51
C VAL A 137 2.06 0.24 -20.45
N PRO A 138 0.98 0.92 -20.88
CA PRO A 138 -0.09 1.31 -19.97
C PRO A 138 -0.98 0.12 -19.69
N VAL A 139 -1.28 -0.11 -18.44
CA VAL A 139 -2.15 -1.21 -18.02
C VAL A 139 -3.18 -0.72 -17.01
N GLU A 140 -4.32 -1.39 -16.99
CA GLU A 140 -5.33 -1.19 -15.97
C GLU A 140 -5.37 -2.43 -15.09
N ILE A 141 -5.31 -2.23 -13.78
CA ILE A 141 -5.42 -3.33 -12.81
C ILE A 141 -6.86 -3.83 -12.84
N THR A 142 -7.04 -5.10 -13.18
CA THR A 142 -8.39 -5.69 -13.28
C THR A 142 -8.79 -6.42 -12.01
N ARG A 143 -7.82 -7.02 -11.32
CA ARG A 143 -8.09 -7.76 -10.10
C ARG A 143 -6.84 -7.85 -9.23
N VAL A 144 -7.02 -7.69 -7.93
CA VAL A 144 -5.93 -7.81 -6.95
C VAL A 144 -6.15 -9.07 -6.13
N TYR A 145 -5.11 -9.91 -6.09
CA TYR A 145 -5.08 -11.11 -5.28
C TYR A 145 -4.11 -10.92 -4.12
N ARG A 146 -3.97 -11.93 -3.31
CA ARG A 146 -3.13 -11.85 -2.11
C ARG A 146 -1.65 -11.60 -2.41
N THR A 147 -1.11 -12.27 -3.44
CA THR A 147 0.32 -12.24 -3.75
C THR A 147 0.65 -11.62 -5.10
N TYR A 148 -0.36 -11.36 -5.91
CA TYR A 148 -0.18 -10.79 -7.25
C TYR A 148 -1.46 -10.08 -7.68
N ALA A 149 -1.42 -9.42 -8.81
CA ALA A 149 -2.60 -8.81 -9.42
C ALA A 149 -2.62 -9.12 -10.90
N ARG A 150 -3.81 -9.03 -11.50
CA ARG A 150 -3.98 -9.10 -12.94
C ARG A 150 -4.21 -7.71 -13.48
N ALA A 151 -3.64 -7.45 -14.66
CA ALA A 151 -3.82 -6.19 -15.32
C ALA A 151 -3.99 -6.45 -16.83
N ARG A 152 -4.69 -5.54 -17.50
CA ARG A 152 -4.84 -5.64 -18.96
C ARG A 152 -4.17 -4.45 -19.61
N ILE A 153 -3.60 -4.66 -20.78
CA ILE A 153 -3.01 -3.59 -21.55
C ILE A 153 -4.14 -2.69 -22.06
N VAL A 154 -3.99 -1.39 -21.91
CA VAL A 154 -4.96 -0.39 -22.39
C VAL A 154 -4.29 0.56 -23.34
N ASP A 155 -5.11 1.24 -24.15
CA ASP A 155 -4.59 2.21 -25.08
C ASP A 155 -4.17 3.47 -24.32
N ASP A 156 -3.04 4.02 -24.75
CA ASP A 156 -2.50 5.26 -24.20
C ASP A 156 -3.18 6.45 -24.89
N ALA A 157 -4.44 6.62 -24.58
CA ALA A 157 -5.24 7.67 -25.22
C ALA A 157 -5.15 9.00 -24.48
#